data_5d2bdefbc65049646333600b6d2492c4
#
_entry.id   5d2bdefbc65049646333600b6d2492c4
#
_cell.length_a   1.000
_cell.length_b   1.000
_cell.length_c   1.000
_cell.angle_alpha   90.00
_cell.angle_beta   90.00
_cell.angle_gamma   90.00
#
_symmetry.space_group_name_H-M   'P 1'
#
loop_
_entity.id
_entity.type
_entity.pdbx_description
1 polymer ?
#
loop_
_entity_poly.entity_id
_entity_poly.type
_entity_poly.pdbx_seq_one_letter_code
_entity_poly.pdbx_strand_id
1 'polypeptide(L)'
;MANKGTILIVDDEVGPRESLRMILKPIYEVFTAGDGSEAIRCIHDKTIDLVTLDLKMPGLSGIDVLREIKKLQPDVEVIVITGYGTLSNAQEAIRFGAGDFISKPFNVADIIAIVSKSFERRTYNLKIKNLIQQIKGLRSSLNDNKEAYPEWNQGTDLTPGATGN
;
A
#
# COMPACT_ATOMS: atom_id res chain seq x y z
N MET A 1 23.30 2.11 5.97
CA MET A 1 22.40 1.45 6.93
C MET A 1 21.08 1.15 6.24
N ALA A 2 20.63 -0.07 6.28
CA ALA A 2 19.28 -0.37 5.77
C ALA A 2 18.26 0.43 6.57
N ASN A 3 17.38 1.18 5.88
CA ASN A 3 16.31 1.93 6.52
C ASN A 3 15.37 0.91 7.17
N LYS A 4 15.23 0.97 8.50
CA LYS A 4 14.26 0.12 9.20
C LYS A 4 12.87 0.52 8.73
N GLY A 5 12.06 -0.45 8.34
CA GLY A 5 10.66 -0.19 8.02
C GLY A 5 9.93 0.43 9.21
N THR A 6 8.96 1.29 8.93
CA THR A 6 8.23 2.08 9.92
C THR A 6 6.83 1.51 10.12
N ILE A 7 6.47 1.21 11.37
CA ILE A 7 5.18 0.63 11.74
C ILE A 7 4.43 1.57 12.68
N LEU A 8 3.13 1.76 12.42
CA LEU A 8 2.20 2.39 13.34
C LEU A 8 1.26 1.32 13.94
N ILE A 9 1.23 1.22 15.25
CA ILE A 9 0.32 0.33 15.99
C ILE A 9 -0.85 1.16 16.51
N VAL A 10 -2.06 0.82 16.08
CA VAL A 10 -3.31 1.52 16.44
C VAL A 10 -4.21 0.57 17.23
N ASP A 11 -4.34 0.83 18.53
CA ASP A 11 -5.15 0.01 19.43
C ASP A 11 -5.46 0.84 20.68
N ASP A 12 -6.71 0.91 21.13
CA ASP A 12 -7.09 1.65 22.33
C ASP A 12 -6.72 0.92 23.63
N GLU A 13 -6.56 -0.41 23.55
CA GLU A 13 -6.12 -1.22 24.67
C GLU A 13 -4.60 -1.17 24.84
N VAL A 14 -4.15 -0.71 26.03
CA VAL A 14 -2.71 -0.59 26.34
C VAL A 14 -1.99 -1.94 26.26
N GLY A 15 -2.58 -3.02 26.75
CA GLY A 15 -1.98 -4.36 26.78
C GLY A 15 -1.58 -4.87 25.39
N PRO A 16 -2.52 -5.05 24.47
CA PRO A 16 -2.22 -5.47 23.10
C PRO A 16 -1.27 -4.51 22.37
N ARG A 17 -1.47 -3.18 22.52
CA ARG A 17 -0.61 -2.16 21.89
C ARG A 17 0.85 -2.29 22.34
N GLU A 18 1.11 -2.41 23.66
CA GLU A 18 2.45 -2.59 24.19
C GLU A 18 3.04 -3.95 23.86
N SER A 19 2.25 -5.02 23.81
CA SER A 19 2.70 -6.35 23.38
C SER A 19 3.21 -6.32 21.94
N LEU A 20 2.46 -5.72 21.02
CA LEU A 20 2.89 -5.53 19.64
C LEU A 20 4.15 -4.66 19.54
N ARG A 21 4.21 -3.57 20.31
CA ARG A 21 5.39 -2.70 20.35
C ARG A 21 6.63 -3.47 20.78
N MET A 22 6.54 -4.27 21.83
CA MET A 22 7.68 -5.07 22.33
C MET A 22 8.15 -6.11 21.30
N ILE A 23 7.23 -6.74 20.57
CA ILE A 23 7.54 -7.73 19.54
C ILE A 23 8.25 -7.06 18.34
N LEU A 24 7.79 -5.90 17.91
CA LEU A 24 8.19 -5.30 16.63
C LEU A 24 9.35 -4.31 16.74
N LYS A 25 9.49 -3.60 17.87
CA LYS A 25 10.52 -2.58 18.10
C LYS A 25 11.98 -3.05 17.88
N PRO A 26 12.37 -4.30 18.19
CA PRO A 26 13.73 -4.76 17.89
C PRO A 26 14.08 -4.76 16.40
N ILE A 27 13.09 -4.91 15.53
CA ILE A 27 13.25 -5.08 14.07
C ILE A 27 12.92 -3.81 13.31
N TYR A 28 11.86 -3.09 13.73
CA TYR A 28 11.26 -1.95 13.03
C TYR A 28 11.32 -0.66 13.85
N GLU A 29 11.13 0.48 13.18
CA GLU A 29 10.79 1.72 13.85
C GLU A 29 9.30 1.71 14.17
N VAL A 30 8.92 1.90 15.44
CA VAL A 30 7.53 1.69 15.89
C VAL A 30 6.97 2.95 16.52
N PHE A 31 5.86 3.41 15.97
CA PHE A 31 4.97 4.42 16.54
C PHE A 31 3.69 3.76 17.06
N THR A 32 3.02 4.41 17.99
CA THR A 32 1.77 3.92 18.57
C THR A 32 0.71 5.02 18.58
N ALA A 33 -0.55 4.64 18.43
CA ALA A 33 -1.71 5.50 18.57
C ALA A 33 -2.78 4.80 19.41
N GLY A 34 -3.37 5.51 20.34
CA GLY A 34 -4.42 4.99 21.24
C GLY A 34 -5.85 5.18 20.70
N ASP A 35 -6.01 5.92 19.62
CA ASP A 35 -7.29 6.14 18.95
C ASP A 35 -7.13 6.48 17.47
N GLY A 36 -8.25 6.51 16.75
CA GLY A 36 -8.27 6.77 15.32
C GLY A 36 -7.81 8.18 14.93
N SER A 37 -8.08 9.19 15.76
CA SER A 37 -7.66 10.57 15.48
C SER A 37 -6.16 10.73 15.62
N GLU A 38 -5.55 10.09 16.63
CA GLU A 38 -4.10 10.05 16.80
C GLU A 38 -3.43 9.30 15.65
N ALA A 39 -4.03 8.19 15.21
CA ALA A 39 -3.55 7.43 14.07
C ALA A 39 -3.52 8.26 12.78
N ILE A 40 -4.60 8.98 12.47
CA ILE A 40 -4.69 9.84 11.29
C ILE A 40 -3.65 10.97 11.33
N ARG A 41 -3.46 11.61 12.49
CA ARG A 41 -2.40 12.62 12.66
C ARG A 41 -1.02 12.03 12.41
N CYS A 42 -0.73 10.86 12.96
CA CYS A 42 0.55 10.19 12.76
C CYS A 42 0.82 9.89 11.28
N ILE A 43 -0.18 9.39 10.55
CA ILE A 43 -0.11 9.12 9.11
C ILE A 43 0.08 10.40 8.29
N HIS A 44 -0.53 11.52 8.71
CA HIS A 44 -0.35 12.81 8.05
C HIS A 44 1.08 13.35 8.22
N ASP A 45 1.65 13.20 9.40
CA ASP A 45 2.92 13.83 9.76
C ASP A 45 4.15 12.94 9.44
N LYS A 46 3.96 11.65 9.24
CA LYS A 46 5.02 10.65 9.08
C LYS A 46 4.74 9.72 7.89
N THR A 47 5.81 9.30 7.22
CA THR A 47 5.74 8.21 6.25
C THR A 47 5.73 6.88 7.00
N ILE A 48 4.62 6.16 6.93
CA ILE A 48 4.43 4.86 7.56
C ILE A 48 4.41 3.78 6.47
N ASP A 49 5.12 2.69 6.69
CA ASP A 49 5.15 1.57 5.75
C ASP A 49 4.04 0.56 6.01
N LEU A 50 3.71 0.34 7.29
CA LEU A 50 2.73 -0.64 7.73
C LEU A 50 1.96 -0.14 8.95
N VAL A 51 0.66 -0.40 8.99
CA VAL A 51 -0.22 -0.13 10.13
C VAL A 51 -0.81 -1.43 10.63
N THR A 52 -0.75 -1.67 11.93
CA THR A 52 -1.64 -2.63 12.61
C THR A 52 -2.81 -1.87 13.20
N LEU A 53 -4.04 -2.31 12.94
CA LEU A 53 -5.24 -1.55 13.25
C LEU A 53 -6.28 -2.42 13.96
N ASP A 54 -6.68 -2.04 15.16
CA ASP A 54 -7.89 -2.57 15.79
C ASP A 54 -9.14 -1.91 15.19
N LEU A 55 -10.15 -2.71 14.88
CA LEU A 55 -11.42 -2.20 14.34
C LEU A 55 -12.35 -1.67 15.43
N LYS A 56 -12.23 -2.17 16.68
CA LYS A 56 -13.10 -1.77 17.76
C LYS A 56 -12.40 -0.78 18.70
N MET A 57 -12.56 0.48 18.38
CA MET A 57 -12.06 1.57 19.21
C MET A 57 -13.19 2.56 19.51
N PRO A 58 -13.15 3.27 20.67
CA PRO A 58 -14.07 4.39 20.92
C PRO A 58 -13.84 5.52 19.90
N GLY A 59 -14.91 6.22 19.54
CA GLY A 59 -14.85 7.36 18.63
C GLY A 59 -14.95 6.94 17.17
N LEU A 60 -13.91 7.20 16.38
CA LEU A 60 -13.88 6.81 14.96
C LEU A 60 -13.89 5.29 14.80
N SER A 61 -14.75 4.79 13.93
CA SER A 61 -14.78 3.39 13.53
C SER A 61 -13.43 2.98 12.93
N GLY A 62 -12.89 1.81 13.28
CA GLY A 62 -11.65 1.30 12.68
C GLY A 62 -11.71 1.20 11.16
N ILE A 63 -12.88 0.91 10.59
CA ILE A 63 -13.08 0.92 9.13
C ILE A 63 -12.94 2.33 8.56
N ASP A 64 -13.47 3.36 9.21
CA ASP A 64 -13.32 4.74 8.75
C ASP A 64 -11.86 5.20 8.86
N VAL A 65 -11.17 4.80 9.93
CA VAL A 65 -9.72 5.01 10.09
C VAL A 65 -8.94 4.34 8.94
N LEU A 66 -9.25 3.09 8.61
CA LEU A 66 -8.64 2.37 7.50
C LEU A 66 -8.83 3.11 6.17
N ARG A 67 -10.04 3.57 5.89
CA ARG A 67 -10.35 4.33 4.67
C ARG A 67 -9.53 5.61 4.58
N GLU A 68 -9.43 6.34 5.69
CA GLU A 68 -8.68 7.59 5.73
C GLU A 68 -7.18 7.37 5.60
N ILE A 69 -6.62 6.35 6.25
CA ILE A 69 -5.22 5.94 6.08
C ILE A 69 -4.91 5.66 4.60
N LYS A 70 -5.78 4.89 3.94
CA LYS A 70 -5.59 4.54 2.53
C LYS A 70 -5.72 5.71 1.56
N LYS A 71 -6.48 6.75 1.90
CA LYS A 71 -6.52 7.99 1.13
C LYS A 71 -5.23 8.80 1.28
N LEU A 72 -4.73 8.94 2.50
CA LEU A 72 -3.54 9.73 2.80
C LEU A 72 -2.26 9.06 2.31
N GLN A 73 -2.13 7.76 2.50
CA GLN A 73 -0.97 6.96 2.08
C GLN A 73 -1.44 5.67 1.40
N PRO A 74 -1.74 5.70 0.09
CA PRO A 74 -2.29 4.54 -0.64
C PRO A 74 -1.39 3.30 -0.62
N ASP A 75 -0.08 3.48 -0.54
CA ASP A 75 0.92 2.41 -0.58
C ASP A 75 1.26 1.83 0.81
N VAL A 76 0.61 2.31 1.88
CA VAL A 76 0.78 1.74 3.22
C VAL A 76 0.11 0.37 3.30
N GLU A 77 0.77 -0.61 3.89
CA GLU A 77 0.15 -1.89 4.21
C GLU A 77 -0.67 -1.77 5.51
N VAL A 78 -1.84 -2.37 5.54
CA VAL A 78 -2.68 -2.38 6.75
C VAL A 78 -3.02 -3.83 7.12
N ILE A 79 -2.66 -4.21 8.35
CA ILE A 79 -3.06 -5.48 8.97
C ILE A 79 -4.09 -5.16 10.03
N VAL A 80 -5.28 -5.72 9.91
CA VAL A 80 -6.31 -5.61 10.96
C VAL A 80 -6.05 -6.66 12.03
N ILE A 81 -5.96 -6.23 13.30
CA ILE A 81 -5.77 -7.10 14.47
C ILE A 81 -6.85 -6.77 15.49
N THR A 82 -7.88 -7.60 15.58
CA THR A 82 -9.05 -7.30 16.40
C THR A 82 -9.62 -8.52 17.12
N GLY A 83 -10.19 -8.33 18.30
CA GLY A 83 -10.99 -9.34 19.03
C GLY A 83 -12.39 -9.53 18.45
N TYR A 84 -12.83 -8.64 17.57
CA TYR A 84 -14.16 -8.65 16.93
C TYR A 84 -14.11 -9.16 15.50
N GLY A 85 -13.51 -10.35 15.31
CA GLY A 85 -13.37 -10.99 14.01
C GLY A 85 -14.62 -11.68 13.54
N THR A 86 -15.65 -10.94 13.08
CA THR A 86 -16.70 -11.55 12.26
C THR A 86 -16.23 -11.63 10.81
N LEU A 87 -16.73 -12.65 10.06
CA LEU A 87 -16.43 -12.75 8.63
C LEU A 87 -16.82 -11.48 7.87
N SER A 88 -17.91 -10.83 8.26
CA SER A 88 -18.37 -9.55 7.69
C SER A 88 -17.35 -8.43 7.88
N ASN A 89 -16.79 -8.29 9.08
CA ASN A 89 -15.79 -7.25 9.36
C ASN A 89 -14.49 -7.50 8.60
N ALA A 90 -14.08 -8.75 8.46
CA ALA A 90 -12.90 -9.11 7.67
C ALA A 90 -13.10 -8.79 6.18
N GLN A 91 -14.26 -9.16 5.63
CA GLN A 91 -14.60 -8.85 4.23
C GLN A 91 -14.64 -7.33 3.97
N GLU A 92 -15.22 -6.57 4.88
CA GLU A 92 -15.29 -5.12 4.78
C GLU A 92 -13.89 -4.48 4.85
N ALA A 93 -13.05 -4.91 5.78
CA ALA A 93 -11.68 -4.44 5.89
C ALA A 93 -10.87 -4.71 4.61
N ILE A 94 -10.96 -5.90 4.04
CA ILE A 94 -10.31 -6.25 2.77
C ILE A 94 -10.83 -5.37 1.63
N ARG A 95 -12.13 -5.14 1.55
CA ARG A 95 -12.74 -4.24 0.54
C ARG A 95 -12.16 -2.83 0.60
N PHE A 96 -11.87 -2.32 1.79
CA PHE A 96 -11.28 -1.00 2.00
C PHE A 96 -9.75 -0.99 2.00
N GLY A 97 -9.11 -2.11 1.65
CA GLY A 97 -7.69 -2.16 1.35
C GLY A 97 -6.81 -2.69 2.48
N ALA A 98 -7.38 -3.36 3.50
CA ALA A 98 -6.58 -4.15 4.42
C ALA A 98 -5.93 -5.32 3.66
N GLY A 99 -4.65 -5.52 3.89
CA GLY A 99 -3.90 -6.60 3.26
C GLY A 99 -4.05 -7.94 3.95
N ASP A 100 -4.22 -7.91 5.27
CA ASP A 100 -4.35 -9.10 6.11
C ASP A 100 -5.23 -8.83 7.34
N PHE A 101 -5.69 -9.91 7.97
CA PHE A 101 -6.56 -9.87 9.13
C PHE A 101 -6.14 -10.94 10.15
N ILE A 102 -5.99 -10.55 11.42
CA ILE A 102 -5.68 -11.45 12.54
C ILE A 102 -6.70 -11.25 13.66
N SER A 103 -7.17 -12.36 14.23
CA SER A 103 -8.01 -12.33 15.43
C SER A 103 -7.15 -12.29 16.71
N LYS A 104 -7.54 -11.48 17.68
CA LYS A 104 -7.02 -11.55 19.06
C LYS A 104 -7.64 -12.77 19.77
N PRO A 105 -6.92 -13.47 20.65
CA PRO A 105 -5.51 -13.28 20.99
C PRO A 105 -4.57 -13.79 19.90
N PHE A 106 -3.46 -13.12 19.70
CA PHE A 106 -2.43 -13.48 18.71
C PHE A 106 -1.18 -14.05 19.40
N ASN A 107 -0.39 -14.83 18.66
CA ASN A 107 0.92 -15.26 19.11
C ASN A 107 2.05 -14.49 18.40
N VAL A 108 3.25 -14.51 18.99
CA VAL A 108 4.42 -13.77 18.50
C VAL A 108 4.83 -14.21 17.10
N ALA A 109 4.82 -15.54 16.85
CA ALA A 109 5.24 -16.08 15.55
C ALA A 109 4.34 -15.64 14.41
N ASP A 110 3.02 -15.63 14.63
CA ASP A 110 2.04 -15.18 13.63
C ASP A 110 2.22 -13.69 13.31
N ILE A 111 2.44 -12.85 14.34
CA ILE A 111 2.69 -11.41 14.15
C ILE A 111 3.95 -11.18 13.32
N ILE A 112 5.06 -11.82 13.67
CA ILE A 112 6.32 -11.67 12.92
C ILE A 112 6.15 -12.12 11.47
N ALA A 113 5.52 -13.28 11.25
CA ALA A 113 5.33 -13.84 9.91
C ALA A 113 4.47 -12.92 9.03
N ILE A 114 3.35 -12.44 9.55
CA ILE A 114 2.43 -11.62 8.77
C ILE A 114 2.99 -10.22 8.48
N VAL A 115 3.70 -9.62 9.43
CA VAL A 115 4.38 -8.34 9.24
C VAL A 115 5.47 -8.46 8.19
N SER A 116 6.33 -9.47 8.25
CA SER A 116 7.36 -9.73 7.23
C SER A 116 6.74 -9.89 5.83
N LYS A 117 5.72 -10.71 5.71
CA LYS A 117 4.99 -10.94 4.44
C LYS A 117 4.39 -9.63 3.89
N SER A 118 3.85 -8.78 4.75
CA SER A 118 3.28 -7.49 4.35
C SER A 118 4.34 -6.52 3.85
N PHE A 119 5.52 -6.47 4.47
CA PHE A 119 6.66 -5.69 3.98
C PHE A 119 7.18 -6.18 2.64
N GLU A 120 7.28 -7.50 2.43
CA GLU A 120 7.66 -8.09 1.14
C GLU A 120 6.66 -7.70 0.05
N ARG A 121 5.35 -7.84 0.31
CA ARG A 121 4.27 -7.45 -0.62
C ARG A 121 4.36 -5.97 -0.98
N ARG A 122 4.53 -5.08 0.01
CA ARG A 122 4.69 -3.65 -0.23
C ARG A 122 5.89 -3.35 -1.12
N THR A 123 7.03 -3.94 -0.82
CA THR A 123 8.25 -3.77 -1.61
C THR A 123 8.04 -4.20 -3.07
N TYR A 124 7.36 -5.31 -3.26
CA TYR A 124 7.03 -5.83 -4.60
C TYR A 124 6.11 -4.87 -5.37
N ASN A 125 5.04 -4.40 -4.71
CA ASN A 125 4.08 -3.47 -5.30
C ASN A 125 4.73 -2.14 -5.70
N LEU A 126 5.61 -1.60 -4.87
CA LEU A 126 6.36 -0.38 -5.18
C LEU A 126 7.31 -0.56 -6.37
N LYS A 127 7.99 -1.71 -6.48
CA LYS A 127 8.83 -2.03 -7.64
C LYS A 127 8.01 -2.09 -8.93
N ILE A 128 6.87 -2.78 -8.92
CA ILE A 128 5.96 -2.87 -10.07
C ILE A 128 5.46 -1.47 -10.46
N LYS A 129 5.04 -0.67 -9.50
CA LYS A 129 4.58 0.71 -9.73
C LYS A 129 5.65 1.56 -10.40
N ASN A 130 6.88 1.48 -9.93
CA ASN A 130 8.02 2.19 -10.52
C ASN A 130 8.31 1.74 -11.95
N LEU A 131 8.30 0.43 -12.22
CA LEU A 131 8.48 -0.11 -13.57
C LEU A 131 7.39 0.38 -14.54
N ILE A 132 6.13 0.38 -14.10
CA ILE A 132 5.02 0.89 -14.91
C ILE A 132 5.21 2.38 -15.23
N GLN A 133 5.66 3.18 -14.28
CA GLN A 133 5.93 4.60 -14.50
C GLN A 133 7.07 4.80 -15.51
N GLN A 134 8.15 4.02 -15.42
CA GLN A 134 9.27 4.07 -16.38
C GLN A 134 8.80 3.71 -17.79
N ILE A 135 8.00 2.66 -17.96
CA ILE A 135 7.43 2.27 -19.25
C ILE A 135 6.54 3.37 -19.85
N LYS A 136 5.69 4.01 -19.02
CA LYS A 136 4.85 5.13 -19.46
C LYS A 136 5.70 6.33 -19.92
N GLY A 137 6.77 6.66 -19.18
CA GLY A 137 7.70 7.72 -19.55
C GLY A 137 8.39 7.46 -20.88
N LEU A 138 8.89 6.24 -21.12
CA LEU A 138 9.50 5.83 -22.39
C LEU A 138 8.50 5.91 -23.56
N ARG A 139 7.25 5.50 -23.35
CA ARG A 139 6.19 5.57 -24.36
C ARG A 139 5.86 7.01 -24.76
N SER A 140 5.81 7.93 -23.81
CA SER A 140 5.60 9.36 -24.09
C SER A 140 6.74 9.91 -24.93
N SER A 141 8.00 9.65 -24.55
CA SER A 141 9.18 10.10 -25.29
C SER A 141 9.23 9.54 -26.72
N LEU A 142 8.75 8.33 -26.95
CA LEU A 142 8.67 7.74 -28.30
C LEU A 142 7.57 8.37 -29.16
N ASN A 143 6.45 8.77 -28.57
CA ASN A 143 5.39 9.46 -29.27
C ASN A 143 5.79 10.90 -29.65
N ASP A 144 6.43 11.63 -28.74
CA ASP A 144 6.95 12.98 -29.01
C ASP A 144 7.97 12.95 -30.17
N ASN A 145 8.80 11.91 -30.25
CA ASN A 145 9.75 11.72 -31.36
C ASN A 145 9.07 11.36 -32.70
N LYS A 146 7.90 10.73 -32.68
CA LYS A 146 7.13 10.44 -33.90
C LYS A 146 6.49 11.69 -34.50
N GLU A 147 6.08 12.64 -33.65
CA GLU A 147 5.53 13.93 -34.09
C GLU A 147 6.63 14.87 -34.63
N ALA A 148 7.89 14.69 -34.18
CA ALA A 148 9.04 15.48 -34.65
C ALA A 148 9.55 15.07 -36.04
N TYR A 149 9.16 13.91 -36.59
CA TYR A 149 9.55 13.43 -37.93
C TYR A 149 8.34 12.94 -38.74
N PRO A 150 7.48 13.84 -39.23
CA PRO A 150 6.28 13.46 -39.96
C PRO A 150 6.55 12.95 -41.40
N GLU A 151 7.78 13.04 -41.90
CA GLU A 151 8.10 12.80 -43.32
C GLU A 151 8.23 11.33 -43.74
N TRP A 152 8.20 10.38 -42.83
CA TRP A 152 8.40 8.95 -43.16
C TRP A 152 7.13 8.24 -43.67
N ASN A 153 5.99 8.92 -43.73
CA ASN A 153 4.71 8.31 -44.09
C ASN A 153 4.13 8.78 -45.44
N GLN A 154 4.94 9.48 -46.27
CA GLN A 154 4.55 9.70 -47.67
C GLN A 154 4.99 8.46 -48.44
N GLY A 155 4.05 7.52 -48.55
CA GLY A 155 4.19 6.37 -49.42
C GLY A 155 4.58 6.79 -50.84
N THR A 156 5.66 6.26 -51.34
CA THR A 156 5.94 6.22 -52.75
C THR A 156 4.80 5.45 -53.44
N ASP A 157 3.91 6.19 -54.04
CA ASP A 157 2.86 5.68 -54.92
C ASP A 157 3.56 5.21 -56.20
N LEU A 158 4.01 3.94 -56.20
CA LEU A 158 4.48 3.27 -57.41
C LEU A 158 3.26 2.74 -58.13
N THR A 159 2.62 3.59 -58.92
CA THR A 159 1.72 3.13 -59.97
C THR A 159 2.54 2.49 -61.07
N PRO A 160 2.35 1.20 -61.43
CA PRO A 160 2.92 0.62 -62.62
C PRO A 160 2.23 1.25 -63.83
N GLY A 161 3.02 1.90 -64.67
CA GLY A 161 2.55 2.46 -65.94
C GLY A 161 1.87 1.43 -66.81
N ALA A 162 0.69 1.81 -67.28
CA ALA A 162 0.01 1.11 -68.41
C ALA A 162 0.84 1.23 -69.64
N THR A 163 1.33 0.11 -70.17
CA THR A 163 1.77 0.02 -71.56
C THR A 163 0.59 -0.43 -72.37
N GLY A 164 0.05 0.49 -73.15
CA GLY A 164 -0.85 0.17 -74.24
C GLY A 164 -0.08 -0.35 -75.42
N ASN A 165 -0.57 -1.38 -76.01
CA ASN A 165 -0.81 -1.54 -77.46
C ASN A 165 -1.52 -2.86 -77.71
#